data_d4033a6fc2a89194f5e0c7ae27bef3b2
#
_entry.id   d4033a6fc2a89194f5e0c7ae27bef3b2
#
_cell.length_a   1.000
_cell.length_b   1.000
_cell.length_c   1.000
_cell.angle_alpha   90.00
_cell.angle_beta   90.00
_cell.angle_gamma   90.00
#
_symmetry.space_group_name_H-M   'P 1'
#
loop_
_entity.id
_entity.type
_entity.pdbx_description
1 polymer ?
#
loop_
_entity_poly.entity_id
_entity_poly.type
_entity_poly.pdbx_seq_one_letter_code
_entity_poly.pdbx_strand_id
1 'polypeptide(L)'
;IDGKKEAQLLRDEIKKEIESLKSKNNKVPGLSVILIGDFVPSQIYVKNKERNAKEVGINSDIIRYAKDVSEQEVLKKIKELNNNEAVSGILVQLPLPPQINKEKIINAINPLKDVDGFHPINVGNLSSGYNATVPCTPLGCLLLIKKIEPNLSGKHAVIIGRSNLNGKPMAQLLLKENCT
;
A
#
# COMPACT_ATOMS: atom_id res chain seq x y z
N ILE A 1 8.66 -4.51 21.20
CA ILE A 1 7.50 -4.73 20.28
C ILE A 1 7.79 -5.98 19.45
N ASP A 2 6.88 -6.92 19.43
CA ASP A 2 6.95 -8.08 18.54
C ASP A 2 6.11 -7.79 17.28
N GLY A 3 6.73 -7.15 16.28
CA GLY A 3 6.05 -6.78 15.04
C GLY A 3 5.54 -7.98 14.23
N LYS A 4 6.13 -9.16 14.37
CA LYS A 4 5.67 -10.39 13.70
C LYS A 4 4.35 -10.87 14.30
N LYS A 5 4.24 -10.86 15.62
CA LYS A 5 3.00 -11.19 16.35
C LYS A 5 1.88 -10.19 16.02
N GLU A 6 2.18 -8.89 16.07
CA GLU A 6 1.18 -7.85 15.76
C GLU A 6 0.70 -7.93 14.30
N ALA A 7 1.62 -8.19 13.36
CA ALA A 7 1.23 -8.40 11.97
C ALA A 7 0.34 -9.65 11.78
N GLN A 8 0.54 -10.71 12.55
CA GLN A 8 -0.33 -11.89 12.50
C GLN A 8 -1.72 -11.56 13.04
N LEU A 9 -1.82 -10.89 14.19
CA LEU A 9 -3.11 -10.47 14.74
C LEU A 9 -3.92 -9.62 13.75
N LEU A 10 -3.26 -8.65 13.09
CA LEU A 10 -3.90 -7.83 12.07
C LEU A 10 -4.38 -8.67 10.86
N ARG A 11 -3.59 -9.65 10.40
CA ARG A 11 -4.04 -10.54 9.32
C ARG A 11 -5.23 -11.39 9.73
N ASP A 12 -5.28 -11.87 10.96
CA ASP A 12 -6.41 -12.65 11.47
C ASP A 12 -7.70 -11.81 11.54
N GLU A 13 -7.59 -10.52 11.89
CA GLU A 13 -8.70 -9.55 11.85
C GLU A 13 -9.18 -9.32 10.41
N ILE A 14 -8.25 -9.01 9.48
CA ILE A 14 -8.56 -8.80 8.06
C ILE A 14 -9.24 -10.04 7.47
N LYS A 15 -8.76 -11.24 7.80
CA LYS A 15 -9.38 -12.49 7.33
C LYS A 15 -10.84 -12.58 7.73
N LYS A 16 -11.17 -12.28 8.98
CA LYS A 16 -12.57 -12.28 9.47
C LYS A 16 -13.43 -11.24 8.73
N GLU A 17 -12.87 -10.05 8.47
CA GLU A 17 -13.58 -9.03 7.69
C GLU A 17 -13.87 -9.49 6.26
N ILE A 18 -12.90 -10.12 5.59
CA ILE A 18 -13.07 -10.66 4.24
C ILE A 18 -14.10 -11.78 4.21
N GLU A 19 -14.09 -12.68 5.18
CA GLU A 19 -15.10 -13.74 5.33
C GLU A 19 -16.51 -13.13 5.52
N SER A 20 -16.62 -12.06 6.30
CA SER A 20 -17.88 -11.32 6.47
C SER A 20 -18.33 -10.64 5.17
N LEU A 21 -17.43 -10.01 4.42
CA LEU A 21 -17.74 -9.40 3.13
C LEU A 21 -18.21 -10.45 2.11
N LYS A 22 -17.53 -11.59 2.07
CA LYS A 22 -17.89 -12.70 1.20
C LYS A 22 -19.28 -13.24 1.52
N SER A 23 -19.61 -13.42 2.78
CA SER A 23 -20.92 -13.92 3.21
C SER A 23 -22.07 -12.95 2.91
N LYS A 24 -21.83 -11.64 3.05
CA LYS A 24 -22.84 -10.59 2.85
C LYS A 24 -23.10 -10.26 1.37
N ASN A 25 -22.03 -10.13 0.59
CA ASN A 25 -22.08 -9.54 -0.75
C ASN A 25 -21.55 -10.47 -1.86
N ASN A 26 -21.07 -11.66 -1.50
CA ASN A 26 -20.37 -12.59 -2.40
C ASN A 26 -19.17 -11.94 -3.13
N LYS A 27 -18.60 -10.86 -2.56
CA LYS A 27 -17.45 -10.13 -3.12
C LYS A 27 -16.19 -10.44 -2.33
N VAL A 28 -15.11 -10.71 -3.05
CA VAL A 28 -13.77 -10.87 -2.49
C VAL A 28 -12.89 -9.77 -3.07
N PRO A 29 -12.15 -9.01 -2.25
CA PRO A 29 -11.24 -7.99 -2.77
C PRO A 29 -10.18 -8.58 -3.70
N GLY A 30 -9.91 -7.87 -4.80
CA GLY A 30 -8.86 -8.21 -5.76
C GLY A 30 -7.67 -7.27 -5.67
N LEU A 31 -6.46 -7.82 -5.58
CA LEU A 31 -5.20 -7.08 -5.58
C LEU A 31 -4.36 -7.45 -6.80
N SER A 32 -4.11 -6.49 -7.68
CA SER A 32 -3.20 -6.67 -8.81
C SER A 32 -1.85 -6.02 -8.51
N VAL A 33 -0.79 -6.82 -8.57
CA VAL A 33 0.59 -6.38 -8.33
C VAL A 33 1.36 -6.42 -9.64
N ILE A 34 1.91 -5.28 -10.06
CA ILE A 34 2.79 -5.18 -11.22
C ILE A 34 4.25 -5.23 -10.73
N LEU A 35 5.02 -6.20 -11.25
CA LEU A 35 6.44 -6.36 -10.99
C LEU A 35 7.21 -6.27 -12.31
N ILE A 36 8.20 -5.37 -12.39
CA ILE A 36 8.99 -5.13 -13.59
C ILE A 36 10.45 -5.48 -13.32
N GLY A 37 11.00 -6.36 -14.16
CA GLY A 37 12.37 -6.83 -14.03
C GLY A 37 12.57 -7.89 -12.95
N ASP A 38 13.83 -8.14 -12.65
CA ASP A 38 14.31 -9.28 -11.87
C ASP A 38 15.02 -8.89 -10.55
N PHE A 39 14.84 -7.65 -10.09
CA PHE A 39 15.44 -7.17 -8.85
C PHE A 39 15.05 -8.08 -7.67
N VAL A 40 16.00 -8.83 -7.15
CA VAL A 40 15.76 -9.90 -6.16
C VAL A 40 14.99 -9.45 -4.93
N PRO A 41 15.28 -8.30 -4.28
CA PRO A 41 14.47 -7.83 -3.15
C PRO A 41 13.00 -7.62 -3.52
N SER A 42 12.70 -7.05 -4.70
CA SER A 42 11.32 -6.84 -5.17
C SER A 42 10.58 -8.16 -5.37
N GLN A 43 11.24 -9.19 -5.88
CA GLN A 43 10.65 -10.52 -6.02
C GLN A 43 10.27 -11.14 -4.68
N ILE A 44 11.15 -11.01 -3.67
CA ILE A 44 10.88 -11.49 -2.30
C ILE A 44 9.68 -10.76 -1.70
N TYR A 45 9.63 -9.42 -1.82
CA TYR A 45 8.51 -8.62 -1.32
C TYR A 45 7.20 -9.01 -2.00
N VAL A 46 7.17 -9.14 -3.32
CA VAL A 46 5.97 -9.52 -4.07
C VAL A 46 5.50 -10.92 -3.70
N LYS A 47 6.42 -11.89 -3.58
CA LYS A 47 6.09 -13.25 -3.12
C LYS A 47 5.47 -13.26 -1.71
N ASN A 48 6.02 -12.46 -0.80
CA ASN A 48 5.46 -12.33 0.55
C ASN A 48 4.07 -11.66 0.55
N LYS A 49 3.88 -10.62 -0.27
CA LYS A 49 2.58 -9.95 -0.44
C LYS A 49 1.53 -10.93 -0.97
N GLU A 50 1.87 -11.70 -2.01
CA GLU A 50 0.99 -12.72 -2.58
C GLU A 50 0.58 -13.77 -1.54
N ARG A 51 1.57 -14.32 -0.81
CA ARG A 51 1.30 -15.30 0.24
C ARG A 51 0.36 -14.75 1.31
N ASN A 52 0.66 -13.54 1.81
CA ASN A 52 -0.14 -12.91 2.86
C ASN A 52 -1.55 -12.53 2.37
N ALA A 53 -1.69 -12.07 1.12
CA ALA A 53 -2.98 -11.80 0.51
C ALA A 53 -3.84 -13.08 0.43
N LYS A 54 -3.25 -14.19 -0.02
CA LYS A 54 -3.94 -15.49 -0.08
C LYS A 54 -4.32 -16.01 1.31
N GLU A 55 -3.45 -15.82 2.32
CA GLU A 55 -3.71 -16.22 3.70
C GLU A 55 -4.96 -15.56 4.27
N VAL A 56 -5.19 -14.28 3.96
CA VAL A 56 -6.35 -13.54 4.44
C VAL A 56 -7.57 -13.64 3.53
N GLY A 57 -7.45 -14.31 2.38
CA GLY A 57 -8.56 -14.54 1.45
C GLY A 57 -8.74 -13.46 0.37
N ILE A 58 -7.73 -12.60 0.14
CA ILE A 58 -7.71 -11.65 -0.98
C ILE A 58 -7.32 -12.37 -2.27
N ASN A 59 -8.04 -12.12 -3.35
CA ASN A 59 -7.65 -12.56 -4.70
C ASN A 59 -6.45 -11.74 -5.16
N SER A 60 -5.26 -12.35 -5.22
CA SER A 60 -4.04 -11.65 -5.64
C SER A 60 -3.55 -12.16 -6.98
N ASP A 61 -3.31 -11.23 -7.90
CA ASP A 61 -2.74 -11.46 -9.22
C ASP A 61 -1.40 -10.71 -9.35
N ILE A 62 -0.38 -11.41 -9.90
CA ILE A 62 0.95 -10.82 -10.12
C ILE A 62 1.23 -10.77 -11.62
N ILE A 63 1.29 -9.56 -12.13
CA ILE A 63 1.61 -9.25 -13.52
C ILE A 63 3.11 -8.97 -13.60
N ARG A 64 3.83 -9.83 -14.32
CA ARG A 64 5.27 -9.74 -14.46
C ARG A 64 5.65 -9.23 -15.84
N TYR A 65 6.54 -8.25 -15.86
CA TYR A 65 7.13 -7.71 -17.08
C TYR A 65 8.64 -7.88 -17.06
N ALA A 66 9.21 -8.07 -18.24
CA ALA A 66 10.65 -8.02 -18.43
C ALA A 66 11.19 -6.60 -18.14
N LYS A 67 12.47 -6.49 -17.85
CA LYS A 67 13.14 -5.24 -17.47
C LYS A 67 13.03 -4.15 -18.56
N ASP A 68 12.96 -4.56 -19.81
CA ASP A 68 12.93 -3.73 -21.01
C ASP A 68 11.53 -3.35 -21.49
N VAL A 69 10.48 -3.71 -20.74
CA VAL A 69 9.11 -3.33 -21.06
C VAL A 69 8.98 -1.82 -21.25
N SER A 70 8.17 -1.42 -22.20
CA SER A 70 7.90 0.00 -22.46
C SER A 70 6.98 0.63 -21.41
N GLU A 71 7.21 1.91 -21.11
CA GLU A 71 6.31 2.70 -20.22
C GLU A 71 4.85 2.65 -20.72
N GLN A 72 4.64 2.72 -22.03
CA GLN A 72 3.32 2.69 -22.63
C GLN A 72 2.56 1.39 -22.37
N GLU A 73 3.25 0.25 -22.41
CA GLU A 73 2.63 -1.05 -22.12
C GLU A 73 2.21 -1.15 -20.65
N VAL A 74 3.02 -0.68 -19.73
CA VAL A 74 2.67 -0.62 -18.30
C VAL A 74 1.49 0.32 -18.06
N LEU A 75 1.48 1.52 -18.65
CA LEU A 75 0.36 2.46 -18.56
C LEU A 75 -0.93 1.88 -19.13
N LYS A 76 -0.86 1.16 -20.26
CA LYS A 76 -2.01 0.46 -20.84
C LYS A 76 -2.57 -0.56 -19.84
N LYS A 77 -1.70 -1.37 -19.21
CA LYS A 77 -2.13 -2.35 -18.21
C LYS A 77 -2.78 -1.68 -17.00
N ILE A 78 -2.22 -0.60 -16.49
CA ILE A 78 -2.82 0.15 -15.37
C ILE A 78 -4.22 0.65 -15.75
N LYS A 79 -4.41 1.16 -16.97
CA LYS A 79 -5.72 1.59 -17.46
C LYS A 79 -6.73 0.42 -17.51
N GLU A 80 -6.31 -0.75 -17.95
CA GLU A 80 -7.13 -1.97 -17.92
C GLU A 80 -7.54 -2.35 -16.49
N LEU A 81 -6.59 -2.34 -15.55
CA LEU A 81 -6.84 -2.65 -14.13
C LEU A 81 -7.75 -1.61 -13.46
N ASN A 82 -7.59 -0.33 -13.79
CA ASN A 82 -8.47 0.73 -13.30
C ASN A 82 -9.93 0.49 -13.65
N ASN A 83 -10.20 -0.06 -14.85
CA ASN A 83 -11.53 -0.32 -15.36
C ASN A 83 -12.07 -1.71 -14.99
N ASN A 84 -11.26 -2.57 -14.39
CA ASN A 84 -11.68 -3.90 -13.97
C ASN A 84 -12.32 -3.85 -12.58
N GLU A 85 -13.62 -4.11 -12.50
CA GLU A 85 -14.37 -4.13 -11.24
C GLU A 85 -13.93 -5.23 -10.25
N ALA A 86 -13.32 -6.32 -10.75
CA ALA A 86 -12.76 -7.36 -9.88
C ALA A 86 -11.46 -6.94 -9.18
N VAL A 87 -10.82 -5.85 -9.63
CA VAL A 87 -9.60 -5.29 -9.03
C VAL A 87 -9.97 -4.16 -8.09
N SER A 88 -9.82 -4.40 -6.80
CA SER A 88 -10.04 -3.41 -5.74
C SER A 88 -8.80 -2.58 -5.44
N GLY A 89 -7.61 -3.12 -5.70
CA GLY A 89 -6.34 -2.46 -5.45
C GLY A 89 -5.28 -2.75 -6.50
N ILE A 90 -4.46 -1.74 -6.80
CA ILE A 90 -3.34 -1.82 -7.75
C ILE A 90 -2.08 -1.42 -7.01
N LEU A 91 -1.04 -2.24 -7.15
CA LEU A 91 0.29 -1.99 -6.61
C LEU A 91 1.33 -2.13 -7.71
N VAL A 92 2.17 -1.11 -7.89
CA VAL A 92 3.33 -1.19 -8.78
C VAL A 92 4.60 -1.23 -7.94
N GLN A 93 5.26 -2.40 -7.94
CA GLN A 93 6.41 -2.61 -7.07
C GLN A 93 7.61 -1.75 -7.47
N LEU A 94 8.05 -0.89 -6.57
CA LEU A 94 9.25 -0.09 -6.73
C LEU A 94 10.51 -0.89 -6.29
N PRO A 95 11.71 -0.57 -6.86
CA PRO A 95 11.98 0.46 -7.87
C PRO A 95 11.59 0.05 -9.29
N LEU A 96 11.41 1.04 -10.17
CA LEU A 96 11.15 0.83 -11.59
C LEU A 96 12.45 0.95 -12.40
N PRO A 97 12.54 0.29 -13.58
CA PRO A 97 13.62 0.52 -14.52
C PRO A 97 13.70 1.98 -15.00
N PRO A 98 14.89 2.48 -15.38
CA PRO A 98 15.11 3.90 -15.65
C PRO A 98 14.30 4.48 -16.83
N GLN A 99 13.87 3.63 -17.78
CA GLN A 99 13.05 4.05 -18.92
C GLN A 99 11.59 4.30 -18.55
N ILE A 100 11.17 3.94 -17.32
CA ILE A 100 9.79 4.10 -16.85
C ILE A 100 9.74 5.23 -15.82
N ASN A 101 8.96 6.27 -16.11
CA ASN A 101 8.78 7.40 -15.21
C ASN A 101 7.84 7.01 -14.05
N LYS A 102 8.41 6.93 -12.85
CA LYS A 102 7.67 6.57 -11.62
C LYS A 102 6.46 7.46 -11.38
N GLU A 103 6.58 8.76 -11.59
CA GLU A 103 5.50 9.72 -11.32
C GLU A 103 4.33 9.52 -12.28
N LYS A 104 4.61 9.28 -13.57
CA LYS A 104 3.55 8.95 -14.53
C LYS A 104 2.83 7.66 -14.17
N ILE A 105 3.56 6.63 -13.72
CA ILE A 105 2.96 5.36 -13.30
C ILE A 105 2.05 5.56 -12.08
N ILE A 106 2.53 6.25 -11.04
CA ILE A 106 1.74 6.53 -9.84
C ILE A 106 0.48 7.32 -10.19
N ASN A 107 0.61 8.38 -11.01
CA ASN A 107 -0.51 9.23 -11.42
C ASN A 107 -1.53 8.51 -12.34
N ALA A 108 -1.14 7.42 -12.99
CA ALA A 108 -2.04 6.64 -13.83
C ALA A 108 -2.95 5.69 -13.03
N ILE A 109 -2.61 5.38 -11.79
CA ILE A 109 -3.42 4.53 -10.91
C ILE A 109 -4.64 5.34 -10.46
N ASN A 110 -5.83 4.74 -10.50
CA ASN A 110 -7.00 5.37 -9.88
C ASN A 110 -6.75 5.56 -8.38
N PRO A 111 -6.89 6.78 -7.82
CA PRO A 111 -6.65 7.06 -6.40
C PRO A 111 -7.42 6.13 -5.44
N LEU A 112 -8.60 5.67 -5.84
CA LEU A 112 -9.42 4.73 -5.07
C LEU A 112 -8.87 3.28 -5.10
N LYS A 113 -7.96 2.98 -6.04
CA LYS A 113 -7.30 1.68 -6.16
C LYS A 113 -5.82 1.73 -5.81
N ASP A 114 -5.28 2.91 -5.45
CA ASP A 114 -3.91 3.10 -5.00
C ASP A 114 -3.75 2.55 -3.58
N VAL A 115 -3.28 1.32 -3.46
CA VAL A 115 -3.12 0.66 -2.15
C VAL A 115 -1.82 1.04 -1.44
N ASP A 116 -0.88 1.68 -2.12
CA ASP A 116 0.36 2.18 -1.51
C ASP A 116 0.21 3.61 -0.95
N GLY A 117 -0.86 4.33 -1.33
CA GLY A 117 -1.11 5.71 -0.89
C GLY A 117 -0.11 6.72 -1.46
N PHE A 118 0.46 6.45 -2.64
CA PHE A 118 1.47 7.31 -3.27
C PHE A 118 0.88 8.31 -4.26
N HIS A 119 -0.37 8.11 -4.68
CA HIS A 119 -1.03 9.00 -5.60
C HIS A 119 -1.18 10.41 -4.96
N PRO A 120 -0.89 11.51 -5.69
CA PRO A 120 -0.97 12.87 -5.14
C PRO A 120 -2.28 13.22 -4.45
N ILE A 121 -3.41 12.68 -4.91
CA ILE A 121 -4.71 12.86 -4.24
C ILE A 121 -4.70 12.23 -2.85
N ASN A 122 -4.21 11.00 -2.68
CA ASN A 122 -4.11 10.35 -1.38
C ASN A 122 -3.12 11.09 -0.46
N VAL A 123 -1.98 11.52 -1.00
CA VAL A 123 -1.00 12.34 -0.26
C VAL A 123 -1.61 13.66 0.19
N GLY A 124 -2.33 14.35 -0.68
CA GLY A 124 -3.02 15.61 -0.37
C GLY A 124 -4.11 15.41 0.69
N ASN A 125 -4.93 14.38 0.54
CA ASN A 125 -5.97 14.05 1.51
C ASN A 125 -5.39 13.72 2.89
N LEU A 126 -4.32 12.92 2.95
CA LEU A 126 -3.63 12.62 4.20
C LEU A 126 -3.11 13.91 4.87
N SER A 127 -2.45 14.78 4.09
CA SER A 127 -1.92 16.06 4.60
C SER A 127 -3.00 17.01 5.09
N SER A 128 -4.19 16.97 4.48
CA SER A 128 -5.34 17.81 4.82
C SER A 128 -6.26 17.19 5.89
N GLY A 129 -5.91 16.01 6.40
CA GLY A 129 -6.70 15.32 7.43
C GLY A 129 -7.93 14.57 6.91
N TYR A 130 -8.13 14.51 5.58
CA TYR A 130 -9.22 13.73 4.97
C TYR A 130 -8.93 12.23 4.96
N ASN A 131 -9.96 11.44 4.62
CA ASN A 131 -9.78 10.00 4.40
C ASN A 131 -8.91 9.77 3.16
N ALA A 132 -7.89 8.95 3.34
CA ALA A 132 -6.93 8.60 2.29
C ALA A 132 -6.38 7.20 2.50
N THR A 133 -5.94 6.56 1.44
CA THR A 133 -5.02 5.44 1.57
C THR A 133 -3.67 5.95 2.08
N VAL A 134 -3.19 5.35 3.14
CA VAL A 134 -1.94 5.73 3.81
C VAL A 134 -0.85 4.74 3.44
N PRO A 135 0.39 5.18 3.16
CA PRO A 135 1.50 4.27 2.91
C PRO A 135 1.67 3.25 4.05
N CYS A 136 1.79 1.96 3.68
CA CYS A 136 1.72 0.85 4.64
C CYS A 136 2.81 0.90 5.71
N THR A 137 4.04 1.31 5.37
CA THR A 137 5.16 1.35 6.33
C THR A 137 4.93 2.37 7.45
N PRO A 138 4.64 3.66 7.18
CA PRO A 138 4.34 4.61 8.25
C PRO A 138 3.07 4.25 9.03
N LEU A 139 2.03 3.72 8.37
CA LEU A 139 0.85 3.25 9.08
C LEU A 139 1.17 2.10 10.04
N GLY A 140 1.95 1.12 9.59
CA GLY A 140 2.41 0.01 10.43
C GLY A 140 3.26 0.49 11.61
N CYS A 141 4.14 1.49 11.40
CA CYS A 141 4.90 2.11 12.49
C CYS A 141 3.96 2.77 13.52
N LEU A 142 2.96 3.54 13.07
CA LEU A 142 2.00 4.16 13.98
C LEU A 142 1.22 3.11 14.78
N LEU A 143 0.75 2.04 14.14
CA LEU A 143 0.04 0.95 14.82
C LEU A 143 0.91 0.32 15.92
N LEU A 144 2.19 0.07 15.65
CA LEU A 144 3.12 -0.48 16.63
C LEU A 144 3.42 0.51 17.77
N ILE A 145 3.56 1.81 17.47
CA ILE A 145 3.75 2.85 18.49
C ILE A 145 2.54 2.89 19.43
N LYS A 146 1.33 2.91 18.87
CA LYS A 146 0.08 2.96 19.66
C LYS A 146 -0.18 1.71 20.51
N LYS A 147 0.48 0.60 20.24
CA LYS A 147 0.46 -0.58 21.14
C LYS A 147 1.19 -0.34 22.45
N ILE A 148 2.18 0.54 22.48
CA ILE A 148 2.98 0.86 23.67
C ILE A 148 2.50 2.17 24.30
N GLU A 149 2.23 3.16 23.47
CA GLU A 149 1.76 4.48 23.89
C GLU A 149 0.43 4.79 23.16
N PRO A 150 -0.71 4.39 23.72
CA PRO A 150 -2.01 4.57 23.07
C PRO A 150 -2.40 6.04 22.86
N ASN A 151 -1.96 6.94 23.75
CA ASN A 151 -2.21 8.38 23.65
C ASN A 151 -0.93 9.13 23.27
N LEU A 152 -0.88 9.60 22.04
CA LEU A 152 0.26 10.35 21.50
C LEU A 152 0.10 11.88 21.62
N SER A 153 -1.06 12.37 22.05
CA SER A 153 -1.33 13.80 22.16
C SER A 153 -0.30 14.49 23.06
N GLY A 154 0.32 15.58 22.58
CA GLY A 154 1.35 16.34 23.28
C GLY A 154 2.73 15.69 23.31
N LYS A 155 2.90 14.50 22.76
CA LYS A 155 4.22 13.86 22.67
C LYS A 155 5.12 14.56 21.67
N HIS A 156 6.42 14.57 21.93
CA HIS A 156 7.43 15.12 21.03
C HIS A 156 7.97 14.01 20.13
N ALA A 157 7.83 14.19 18.81
CA ALA A 157 8.28 13.22 17.83
C ALA A 157 9.36 13.80 16.91
N VAL A 158 10.44 13.05 16.72
CA VAL A 158 11.52 13.39 15.80
C VAL A 158 11.59 12.36 14.70
N ILE A 159 11.50 12.79 13.42
CA ILE A 159 11.53 11.92 12.27
C ILE A 159 12.81 12.16 11.48
N ILE A 160 13.65 11.13 11.39
CA ILE A 160 14.87 11.15 10.58
C ILE A 160 14.53 10.59 9.19
N GLY A 161 14.15 11.48 8.27
CA GLY A 161 13.75 11.13 6.89
C GLY A 161 12.70 12.09 6.34
N ARG A 162 12.72 12.28 5.00
CA ARG A 162 11.79 13.18 4.30
C ARG A 162 11.24 12.61 2.98
N SER A 163 11.30 11.29 2.83
CA SER A 163 10.78 10.66 1.61
C SER A 163 9.26 10.75 1.53
N ASN A 164 8.74 10.79 0.29
CA ASN A 164 7.30 10.73 0.07
C ASN A 164 6.69 9.36 0.45
N LEU A 165 7.54 8.33 0.58
CA LEU A 165 7.10 6.98 0.89
C LEU A 165 6.96 6.74 2.40
N ASN A 166 7.81 7.38 3.22
CA ASN A 166 7.89 7.10 4.66
C ASN A 166 7.91 8.36 5.53
N GLY A 167 8.91 9.23 5.40
CA GLY A 167 9.13 10.34 6.33
C GLY A 167 7.98 11.35 6.36
N LYS A 168 7.56 11.83 5.18
CA LYS A 168 6.45 12.77 5.09
C LYS A 168 5.12 12.18 5.58
N PRO A 169 4.67 11.00 5.11
CA PRO A 169 3.43 10.41 5.62
C PRO A 169 3.50 10.07 7.11
N MET A 170 4.67 9.66 7.65
CA MET A 170 4.81 9.46 9.09
C MET A 170 4.60 10.76 9.88
N ALA A 171 5.14 11.89 9.38
CA ALA A 171 4.92 13.20 9.99
C ALA A 171 3.43 13.58 10.01
N GLN A 172 2.71 13.37 8.90
CA GLN A 172 1.28 13.65 8.83
C GLN A 172 0.47 12.78 9.78
N LEU A 173 0.82 11.50 9.90
CA LEU A 173 0.16 10.60 10.84
C LEU A 173 0.35 11.03 12.30
N LEU A 174 1.57 11.42 12.69
CA LEU A 174 1.84 11.86 14.05
C LEU A 174 1.23 13.24 14.36
N LEU A 175 1.18 14.15 13.37
CA LEU A 175 0.43 15.40 13.51
C LEU A 175 -1.07 15.16 13.73
N LYS A 176 -1.65 14.18 13.03
CA LYS A 176 -3.04 13.78 13.24
C LYS A 176 -3.31 13.21 14.64
N GLU A 177 -2.30 12.64 15.28
CA GLU A 177 -2.35 12.18 16.68
C GLU A 177 -1.99 13.31 17.68
N ASN A 178 -1.90 14.56 17.23
CA ASN A 178 -1.53 15.76 18.04
C ASN A 178 -0.14 15.69 18.66
N CYS A 179 0.82 15.04 17.98
CA CYS A 179 2.25 15.15 18.34
C CYS A 179 2.82 16.50 17.92
N THR A 180 3.85 16.94 18.67
CA THR A 180 4.74 18.03 18.25
C THR A 180 5.89 17.47 17.44
#